data_09afd02f97456201177645224b93094b
#
_entry.id   09afd02f97456201177645224b93094b
#
_cell.length_a   1.000
_cell.length_b   1.000
_cell.length_c   1.000
_cell.angle_alpha   90.00
_cell.angle_beta   90.00
_cell.angle_gamma   90.00
#
_symmetry.space_group_name_H-M   'P 1'
#
loop_
_entity.id
_entity.type
_entity.pdbx_description
1 polymer ?
#
loop_
_entity_poly.entity_id
_entity_poly.type
_entity_poly.pdbx_seq_one_letter_code
_entity_poly.pdbx_strand_id
1 'polypeptide(L)'
;MKVLTQYLTTIFGTNMFLEEFVSYRSLPMYLSENYQMIRLRLYTDEYLLVLPKELNKFNISALKKQLGQIQRYTNLRPVLVIDRLRLVQRNALIQAGIAFIVPGKQLFIPQCVMDLSETESQVETYGDHFSVAAQVVFSYLLLHRITETNAHSLSDELRYSVPTINRAFKELCYRKLLYTIGNGTRKQYRIEDIRVYWEKGKEFLFDPVKSRRYVKMNFGHSKFQMSNDLALSRLSDLSGGNICFYAASAQTVKQIDPQHILNEYDVFDHDYCVVEVFRYDPKLLSNSHYIDVISLYAQFKDHRDERVQIEIESLVKEILW
;
A
#
# COMPACT_ATOMS: atom_id res chain seq x y z
N MET A 1 -5.37 -28.42 -16.96
CA MET A 1 -6.11 -29.25 -15.99
C MET A 1 -5.52 -29.19 -14.60
N LYS A 2 -4.27 -29.59 -14.33
CA LYS A 2 -3.69 -29.59 -12.95
C LYS A 2 -3.81 -28.24 -12.23
N VAL A 3 -3.47 -27.12 -12.89
CA VAL A 3 -3.54 -25.77 -12.31
C VAL A 3 -4.98 -25.38 -11.96
N LEU A 4 -5.94 -25.67 -12.83
CA LEU A 4 -7.37 -25.40 -12.59
C LEU A 4 -7.89 -26.19 -11.39
N THR A 5 -7.61 -27.50 -11.35
CA THR A 5 -8.01 -28.38 -10.23
C THR A 5 -7.40 -27.89 -8.92
N GLN A 6 -6.08 -27.63 -8.88
CA GLN A 6 -5.40 -27.13 -7.69
C GLN A 6 -5.96 -25.79 -7.22
N TYR A 7 -6.22 -24.87 -8.14
CA TYR A 7 -6.82 -23.58 -7.85
C TYR A 7 -8.22 -23.71 -7.23
N LEU A 8 -9.09 -24.50 -7.85
CA LEU A 8 -10.43 -24.74 -7.32
C LEU A 8 -10.40 -25.47 -5.96
N THR A 9 -9.50 -26.44 -5.77
CA THR A 9 -9.33 -27.13 -4.48
C THR A 9 -8.87 -26.16 -3.39
N THR A 10 -7.98 -25.20 -3.71
CA THR A 10 -7.53 -24.17 -2.75
C THR A 10 -8.69 -23.27 -2.30
N ILE A 11 -9.63 -22.96 -3.21
CA ILE A 11 -10.75 -22.07 -2.91
C ILE A 11 -11.91 -22.79 -2.21
N PHE A 12 -12.30 -23.97 -2.72
CA PHE A 12 -13.52 -24.68 -2.31
C PHE A 12 -13.25 -25.90 -1.42
N GLY A 13 -11.99 -26.24 -1.20
CA GLY A 13 -11.60 -27.39 -0.39
C GLY A 13 -12.12 -28.71 -0.96
N THR A 14 -12.61 -29.57 -0.06
CA THR A 14 -13.17 -30.89 -0.40
C THR A 14 -14.62 -30.84 -0.92
N ASN A 15 -15.24 -29.67 -0.97
CA ASN A 15 -16.64 -29.51 -1.37
C ASN A 15 -16.81 -29.32 -2.88
N MET A 16 -15.79 -29.67 -3.67
CA MET A 16 -15.85 -29.59 -5.12
C MET A 16 -15.47 -30.92 -5.78
N PHE A 17 -16.17 -31.26 -6.86
CA PHE A 17 -15.88 -32.39 -7.69
C PHE A 17 -15.88 -32.01 -9.16
N LEU A 18 -14.87 -32.49 -9.90
CA LEU A 18 -14.75 -32.30 -11.34
C LEU A 18 -15.01 -33.63 -12.02
N GLU A 19 -15.97 -33.64 -12.95
CA GLU A 19 -16.33 -34.80 -13.75
C GLU A 19 -16.23 -34.48 -15.25
N GLU A 20 -15.87 -35.45 -16.05
CA GLU A 20 -15.86 -35.25 -17.49
C GLU A 20 -17.29 -35.07 -18.01
N PHE A 21 -17.49 -34.07 -18.88
CA PHE A 21 -18.79 -33.88 -19.51
C PHE A 21 -18.96 -34.80 -20.70
N VAL A 22 -19.87 -35.79 -20.59
CA VAL A 22 -20.04 -36.87 -21.57
C VAL A 22 -21.12 -36.58 -22.62
N SER A 23 -22.06 -35.65 -22.32
CA SER A 23 -23.25 -35.42 -23.16
C SER A 23 -23.02 -34.48 -24.35
N TYR A 24 -21.87 -34.57 -25.04
CA TYR A 24 -21.59 -33.75 -26.23
C TYR A 24 -22.58 -33.95 -27.40
N ARG A 25 -23.23 -35.09 -27.47
CA ARG A 25 -24.19 -35.44 -28.56
C ARG A 25 -25.44 -34.55 -28.58
N SER A 26 -25.76 -33.90 -27.46
CA SER A 26 -26.90 -32.97 -27.37
C SER A 26 -26.55 -31.55 -27.82
N LEU A 27 -25.27 -31.25 -28.09
CA LEU A 27 -24.81 -29.94 -28.46
C LEU A 27 -24.66 -29.75 -29.96
N PRO A 28 -24.92 -28.60 -30.53
CA PRO A 28 -24.52 -28.27 -31.88
C PRO A 28 -23.03 -28.50 -32.11
N MET A 29 -22.69 -29.07 -33.27
CA MET A 29 -21.31 -29.47 -33.61
C MET A 29 -20.28 -28.37 -33.41
N TYR A 30 -20.58 -27.12 -33.80
CA TYR A 30 -19.69 -25.99 -33.66
C TYR A 30 -19.36 -25.60 -32.18
N LEU A 31 -20.25 -25.95 -31.21
CA LEU A 31 -19.98 -25.73 -29.78
C LEU A 31 -19.09 -26.86 -29.22
N SER A 32 -19.33 -28.11 -29.61
CA SER A 32 -18.50 -29.23 -29.18
C SER A 32 -17.09 -29.22 -29.78
N GLU A 33 -16.93 -28.66 -30.98
CA GLU A 33 -15.65 -28.50 -31.64
C GLU A 33 -14.83 -27.37 -31.04
N ASN A 34 -15.44 -26.20 -30.68
CA ASN A 34 -14.78 -25.04 -30.21
C ASN A 34 -14.49 -25.03 -28.71
N TYR A 35 -15.19 -25.85 -27.92
CA TYR A 35 -15.07 -25.86 -26.47
C TYR A 35 -14.78 -27.25 -25.92
N GLN A 36 -13.89 -27.31 -24.92
CA GLN A 36 -13.81 -28.44 -24.01
C GLN A 36 -14.70 -28.14 -22.81
N MET A 37 -15.42 -29.11 -22.31
CA MET A 37 -16.39 -28.92 -21.24
C MET A 37 -16.13 -29.91 -20.10
N ILE A 38 -16.29 -29.44 -18.86
CA ILE A 38 -16.07 -30.23 -17.64
C ILE A 38 -17.20 -29.87 -16.68
N ARG A 39 -17.83 -30.86 -16.09
CA ARG A 39 -18.83 -30.65 -15.04
C ARG A 39 -18.13 -30.34 -13.75
N LEU A 40 -18.55 -29.27 -13.09
CA LEU A 40 -18.11 -28.85 -11.77
C LEU A 40 -19.29 -28.88 -10.82
N ARG A 41 -19.20 -29.71 -9.78
CA ARG A 41 -20.14 -29.72 -8.66
C ARG A 41 -19.50 -28.95 -7.49
N LEU A 42 -20.18 -27.90 -7.04
CA LEU A 42 -19.81 -27.09 -5.88
C LEU A 42 -20.94 -27.17 -4.86
N TYR A 43 -20.68 -27.78 -3.70
CA TYR A 43 -21.72 -28.03 -2.70
C TYR A 43 -22.92 -28.76 -3.31
N THR A 44 -24.07 -28.06 -3.38
CA THR A 44 -25.32 -28.58 -3.97
C THR A 44 -25.55 -28.13 -5.41
N ASP A 45 -24.75 -27.20 -5.93
CA ASP A 45 -24.92 -26.60 -7.25
C ASP A 45 -24.02 -27.27 -8.30
N GLU A 46 -24.55 -27.35 -9.54
CA GLU A 46 -23.80 -27.86 -10.68
C GLU A 46 -23.53 -26.76 -11.72
N TYR A 47 -22.30 -26.71 -12.18
CA TYR A 47 -21.82 -25.80 -13.21
C TYR A 47 -21.17 -26.58 -14.35
N LEU A 48 -21.08 -25.93 -15.51
CA LEU A 48 -20.33 -26.41 -16.64
C LEU A 48 -19.16 -25.50 -16.94
N LEU A 49 -17.95 -25.97 -16.67
CA LEU A 49 -16.72 -25.27 -17.06
C LEU A 49 -16.58 -25.39 -18.58
N VAL A 50 -16.47 -24.22 -19.24
CA VAL A 50 -16.39 -24.12 -20.70
C VAL A 50 -15.01 -23.53 -21.04
N LEU A 51 -14.13 -24.37 -21.60
CA LEU A 51 -12.76 -24.05 -21.96
C LEU A 51 -12.67 -23.86 -23.49
N PRO A 52 -12.44 -22.63 -24.01
CA PRO A 52 -12.22 -22.43 -25.43
C PRO A 52 -10.93 -23.14 -25.88
N LYS A 53 -10.99 -23.92 -26.96
CA LYS A 53 -9.80 -24.55 -27.55
C LYS A 53 -8.89 -23.52 -28.23
N GLU A 54 -9.52 -22.52 -28.88
CA GLU A 54 -8.82 -21.39 -29.49
C GLU A 54 -9.55 -20.07 -29.16
N LEU A 55 -8.83 -19.06 -28.69
CA LEU A 55 -9.37 -17.76 -28.35
C LEU A 55 -8.83 -16.68 -29.31
N ASN A 56 -9.14 -16.83 -30.62
CA ASN A 56 -8.59 -15.97 -31.66
C ASN A 56 -9.17 -14.55 -31.67
N LYS A 57 -10.40 -14.34 -31.18
CA LYS A 57 -11.02 -13.00 -31.02
C LYS A 57 -11.92 -12.98 -29.80
N PHE A 58 -11.60 -12.09 -28.84
CA PHE A 58 -12.40 -11.88 -27.66
C PHE A 58 -13.60 -11.01 -27.99
N ASN A 59 -14.76 -11.60 -28.22
CA ASN A 59 -16.02 -10.88 -28.50
C ASN A 59 -17.06 -11.26 -27.44
N ILE A 60 -17.41 -10.33 -26.56
CA ILE A 60 -18.35 -10.52 -25.45
C ILE A 60 -19.75 -10.93 -25.93
N SER A 61 -20.26 -10.29 -26.98
CA SER A 61 -21.62 -10.56 -27.49
C SER A 61 -21.71 -11.98 -28.06
N ALA A 62 -20.69 -12.43 -28.77
CA ALA A 62 -20.62 -13.79 -29.31
C ALA A 62 -20.48 -14.83 -28.18
N LEU A 63 -19.62 -14.57 -27.19
CA LEU A 63 -19.45 -15.42 -26.01
C LEU A 63 -20.75 -15.54 -25.21
N LYS A 64 -21.44 -14.44 -24.94
CA LYS A 64 -22.72 -14.44 -24.23
C LYS A 64 -23.77 -15.27 -24.95
N LYS A 65 -23.85 -15.16 -26.27
CA LYS A 65 -24.75 -15.97 -27.10
C LYS A 65 -24.42 -17.44 -27.06
N GLN A 66 -23.14 -17.82 -27.20
CA GLN A 66 -22.68 -19.20 -27.18
C GLN A 66 -22.86 -19.87 -25.80
N LEU A 67 -22.51 -19.17 -24.72
CA LEU A 67 -22.72 -19.65 -23.36
C LEU A 67 -24.20 -19.80 -23.04
N GLY A 68 -25.05 -18.88 -23.49
CA GLY A 68 -26.51 -19.01 -23.38
C GLY A 68 -27.08 -20.20 -24.15
N GLN A 69 -26.53 -20.55 -25.31
CA GLN A 69 -26.89 -21.76 -26.02
C GLN A 69 -26.44 -23.03 -25.29
N ILE A 70 -25.19 -23.08 -24.82
CA ILE A 70 -24.69 -24.19 -24.00
C ILE A 70 -25.61 -24.44 -22.80
N GLN A 71 -25.99 -23.37 -22.09
CA GLN A 71 -26.91 -23.49 -20.95
C GLN A 71 -28.27 -24.09 -21.33
N ARG A 72 -28.84 -23.70 -22.48
CA ARG A 72 -30.13 -24.23 -22.95
C ARG A 72 -30.05 -25.72 -23.30
N TYR A 73 -28.95 -26.18 -23.90
CA TYR A 73 -28.77 -27.57 -24.29
C TYR A 73 -28.37 -28.49 -23.13
N THR A 74 -27.65 -27.98 -22.15
CA THR A 74 -27.11 -28.80 -21.06
C THR A 74 -27.87 -28.65 -19.74
N ASN A 75 -28.71 -27.64 -19.63
CA ASN A 75 -29.39 -27.23 -18.41
C ASN A 75 -28.43 -26.95 -17.23
N LEU A 76 -27.14 -26.77 -17.52
CA LEU A 76 -26.10 -26.42 -16.55
C LEU A 76 -25.66 -24.94 -16.71
N ARG A 77 -25.28 -24.33 -15.62
CA ARG A 77 -24.78 -22.93 -15.63
C ARG A 77 -23.34 -22.90 -16.17
N PRO A 78 -23.10 -22.26 -17.32
CA PRO A 78 -21.75 -22.21 -17.91
C PRO A 78 -20.85 -21.22 -17.18
N VAL A 79 -19.61 -21.63 -16.93
CA VAL A 79 -18.53 -20.82 -16.38
C VAL A 79 -17.37 -20.86 -17.35
N LEU A 80 -16.98 -19.71 -17.89
CA LEU A 80 -15.90 -19.60 -18.86
C LEU A 80 -14.54 -19.75 -18.18
N VAL A 81 -13.69 -20.65 -18.66
CA VAL A 81 -12.32 -20.82 -18.13
C VAL A 81 -11.33 -20.27 -19.15
N ILE A 82 -10.51 -19.32 -18.74
CA ILE A 82 -9.54 -18.62 -19.60
C ILE A 82 -8.20 -18.46 -18.88
N ASP A 83 -7.08 -18.69 -19.55
CA ASP A 83 -5.74 -18.62 -18.95
C ASP A 83 -5.30 -17.19 -18.62
N ARG A 84 -5.74 -16.20 -19.41
CA ARG A 84 -5.36 -14.80 -19.24
C ARG A 84 -6.50 -13.86 -19.63
N LEU A 85 -6.72 -12.82 -18.79
CA LEU A 85 -7.65 -11.72 -19.07
C LEU A 85 -6.94 -10.36 -18.89
N ARG A 86 -7.17 -9.46 -19.84
CA ARG A 86 -6.82 -8.05 -19.66
C ARG A 86 -7.90 -7.37 -18.80
N LEU A 87 -7.54 -6.30 -18.10
CA LEU A 87 -8.47 -5.56 -17.23
C LEU A 87 -9.77 -5.16 -17.94
N VAL A 88 -9.66 -4.66 -19.18
CA VAL A 88 -10.82 -4.27 -20.00
C VAL A 88 -11.74 -5.46 -20.30
N GLN A 89 -11.17 -6.62 -20.63
CA GLN A 89 -11.91 -7.85 -20.92
C GLN A 89 -12.62 -8.38 -19.67
N ARG A 90 -11.94 -8.34 -18.52
CA ARG A 90 -12.51 -8.71 -17.23
C ARG A 90 -13.75 -7.87 -16.90
N ASN A 91 -13.59 -6.55 -16.97
CA ASN A 91 -14.69 -5.63 -16.67
C ASN A 91 -15.88 -5.83 -17.62
N ALA A 92 -15.62 -6.11 -18.89
CA ALA A 92 -16.66 -6.40 -19.87
C ALA A 92 -17.40 -7.73 -19.58
N LEU A 93 -16.70 -8.78 -19.10
CA LEU A 93 -17.33 -10.04 -18.66
C LEU A 93 -18.21 -9.81 -17.42
N ILE A 94 -17.73 -9.06 -16.43
CA ILE A 94 -18.48 -8.73 -15.21
C ILE A 94 -19.75 -7.93 -15.56
N GLN A 95 -19.64 -6.90 -16.41
CA GLN A 95 -20.79 -6.11 -16.86
C GLN A 95 -21.80 -6.93 -17.66
N ALA A 96 -21.33 -7.91 -18.43
CA ALA A 96 -22.19 -8.84 -19.17
C ALA A 96 -22.83 -9.93 -18.29
N GLY A 97 -22.46 -10.03 -17.01
CA GLY A 97 -22.91 -11.08 -16.08
C GLY A 97 -22.40 -12.47 -16.43
N ILE A 98 -21.27 -12.56 -17.13
CA ILE A 98 -20.68 -13.84 -17.55
C ILE A 98 -19.77 -14.34 -16.44
N ALA A 99 -20.07 -15.53 -15.90
CA ALA A 99 -19.23 -16.21 -14.93
C ALA A 99 -17.91 -16.68 -15.59
N PHE A 100 -16.78 -16.47 -14.92
CA PHE A 100 -15.48 -16.88 -15.45
C PHE A 100 -14.49 -17.29 -14.35
N ILE A 101 -13.50 -18.09 -14.75
CA ILE A 101 -12.35 -18.49 -13.94
C ILE A 101 -11.08 -18.22 -14.74
N VAL A 102 -10.11 -17.55 -14.12
CA VAL A 102 -8.71 -17.49 -14.56
C VAL A 102 -7.90 -18.28 -13.55
N PRO A 103 -7.48 -19.52 -13.85
CA PRO A 103 -6.83 -20.40 -12.88
C PRO A 103 -5.60 -19.74 -12.23
N GLY A 104 -5.54 -19.80 -10.90
CA GLY A 104 -4.48 -19.17 -10.12
C GLY A 104 -4.56 -17.65 -10.00
N LYS A 105 -5.61 -16.98 -10.51
CA LYS A 105 -5.70 -15.51 -10.53
C LYS A 105 -7.05 -14.96 -10.10
N GLN A 106 -8.14 -15.41 -10.73
CA GLN A 106 -9.46 -14.80 -10.55
C GLN A 106 -10.58 -15.80 -10.71
N LEU A 107 -11.65 -15.61 -9.94
CA LEU A 107 -12.88 -16.35 -10.05
C LEU A 107 -14.04 -15.37 -9.88
N PHE A 108 -15.01 -15.42 -10.81
CA PHE A 108 -16.25 -14.68 -10.75
C PHE A 108 -17.41 -15.58 -11.12
N ILE A 109 -18.17 -16.01 -10.11
CA ILE A 109 -19.40 -16.80 -10.29
C ILE A 109 -20.51 -16.09 -9.52
N PRO A 110 -21.27 -15.16 -10.18
CA PRO A 110 -22.24 -14.30 -9.52
C PRO A 110 -23.29 -15.07 -8.72
N GLN A 111 -23.63 -16.28 -9.17
CA GLN A 111 -24.62 -17.13 -8.52
C GLN A 111 -24.14 -17.76 -7.20
N CYS A 112 -22.83 -17.83 -6.99
CA CYS A 112 -22.25 -18.30 -5.73
C CYS A 112 -22.06 -17.19 -4.69
N VAL A 113 -22.36 -15.92 -5.03
CA VAL A 113 -22.12 -14.74 -4.17
C VAL A 113 -20.65 -14.64 -3.71
N MET A 114 -19.74 -15.28 -4.45
CA MET A 114 -18.30 -15.27 -4.14
C MET A 114 -17.55 -14.51 -5.23
N ASP A 115 -17.16 -13.28 -4.94
CA ASP A 115 -16.13 -12.55 -5.70
C ASP A 115 -14.77 -12.80 -5.03
N LEU A 116 -14.13 -13.89 -5.42
CA LEU A 116 -12.78 -14.20 -5.02
C LEU A 116 -11.83 -13.63 -6.08
N SER A 117 -11.63 -12.33 -6.05
CA SER A 117 -10.48 -11.73 -6.71
C SER A 117 -9.25 -11.97 -5.82
N GLU A 118 -8.51 -13.04 -6.06
CA GLU A 118 -7.10 -13.04 -5.70
C GLU A 118 -6.44 -11.99 -6.59
N THR A 119 -6.31 -10.79 -6.05
CA THR A 119 -5.14 -10.01 -6.39
C THR A 119 -3.98 -10.93 -6.01
N GLU A 120 -3.11 -11.32 -6.97
CA GLU A 120 -1.77 -11.71 -6.60
C GLU A 120 -1.32 -10.62 -5.63
N SER A 121 -1.40 -10.89 -4.34
CA SER A 121 -0.50 -10.27 -3.42
C SER A 121 0.85 -10.78 -3.92
N GLN A 122 1.52 -10.01 -4.78
CA GLN A 122 2.95 -9.94 -4.65
C GLN A 122 3.11 -9.90 -3.15
N VAL A 123 3.79 -10.87 -2.58
CA VAL A 123 4.27 -10.76 -1.21
C VAL A 123 5.08 -9.48 -1.28
N GLU A 124 4.44 -8.36 -0.91
CA GLU A 124 5.09 -7.07 -0.85
C GLU A 124 6.15 -7.28 0.22
N THR A 125 7.34 -7.66 -0.19
CA THR A 125 8.50 -7.75 0.68
C THR A 125 8.89 -6.32 0.95
N TYR A 126 8.47 -5.81 2.08
CA TYR A 126 8.89 -4.50 2.55
C TYR A 126 10.34 -4.59 2.99
N GLY A 127 11.17 -3.61 2.60
CA GLY A 127 12.56 -3.50 3.02
C GLY A 127 12.70 -3.33 4.54
N ASP A 128 13.94 -3.18 5.02
CA ASP A 128 14.26 -3.05 6.45
C ASP A 128 13.64 -1.79 7.09
N HIS A 129 13.35 -0.75 6.30
CA HIS A 129 12.77 0.51 6.75
C HIS A 129 11.35 0.72 6.21
N PHE A 130 10.62 1.63 6.83
CA PHE A 130 9.33 2.08 6.32
C PHE A 130 9.45 2.70 4.92
N SER A 131 8.39 2.57 4.12
CA SER A 131 8.18 3.50 3.00
C SER A 131 7.91 4.92 3.53
N VAL A 132 8.16 5.93 2.70
CA VAL A 132 7.95 7.34 3.12
C VAL A 132 6.53 7.58 3.65
N ALA A 133 5.53 7.06 2.96
CA ALA A 133 4.14 7.20 3.39
C ALA A 133 3.85 6.43 4.69
N ALA A 134 4.43 5.24 4.86
CA ALA A 134 4.26 4.45 6.08
C ALA A 134 4.91 5.15 7.28
N GLN A 135 6.09 5.75 7.13
CA GLN A 135 6.73 6.51 8.21
C GLN A 135 5.89 7.73 8.60
N VAL A 136 5.37 8.49 7.64
CA VAL A 136 4.50 9.64 7.93
C VAL A 136 3.22 9.21 8.66
N VAL A 137 2.55 8.14 8.18
CA VAL A 137 1.35 7.60 8.84
C VAL A 137 1.67 7.08 10.24
N PHE A 138 2.76 6.32 10.40
CA PHE A 138 3.23 5.84 11.69
C PHE A 138 3.43 6.97 12.68
N SER A 139 4.20 7.99 12.30
CA SER A 139 4.50 9.15 13.14
C SER A 139 3.26 9.97 13.46
N TYR A 140 2.39 10.19 12.47
CA TYR A 140 1.15 10.95 12.67
C TYR A 140 0.21 10.29 13.69
N LEU A 141 -0.03 8.99 13.55
CA LEU A 141 -0.88 8.24 14.48
C LEU A 141 -0.34 8.30 15.92
N LEU A 142 0.98 8.21 16.07
CA LEU A 142 1.63 8.23 17.37
C LEU A 142 1.59 9.63 18.00
N LEU A 143 1.95 10.69 17.27
CA LEU A 143 1.98 12.07 17.75
C LEU A 143 0.58 12.57 18.16
N HIS A 144 -0.44 12.17 17.42
CA HIS A 144 -1.83 12.54 17.71
C HIS A 144 -2.58 11.52 18.60
N ARG A 145 -1.89 10.46 19.06
CA ARG A 145 -2.46 9.39 19.91
C ARG A 145 -3.72 8.77 19.33
N ILE A 146 -3.75 8.61 18.00
CA ILE A 146 -4.89 8.03 17.29
C ILE A 146 -4.77 6.52 17.31
N THR A 147 -5.68 5.87 18.02
CA THR A 147 -5.71 4.39 18.15
C THR A 147 -6.63 3.72 17.13
N GLU A 148 -7.58 4.44 16.55
CA GLU A 148 -8.47 3.93 15.50
C GLU A 148 -8.61 4.94 14.38
N THR A 149 -8.52 4.47 13.12
CA THR A 149 -8.57 5.35 11.96
C THR A 149 -9.01 4.61 10.69
N ASN A 150 -9.24 5.37 9.63
CA ASN A 150 -9.51 4.85 8.29
C ASN A 150 -8.76 5.67 7.23
N ALA A 151 -8.69 5.14 5.99
CA ALA A 151 -7.92 5.77 4.93
C ALA A 151 -8.45 7.14 4.48
N HIS A 152 -9.76 7.39 4.57
CA HIS A 152 -10.34 8.67 4.19
C HIS A 152 -9.97 9.76 5.18
N SER A 153 -10.14 9.52 6.49
CA SER A 153 -9.76 10.49 7.54
C SER A 153 -8.31 10.94 7.40
N LEU A 154 -7.37 9.98 7.25
CA LEU A 154 -5.95 10.33 7.14
C LEU A 154 -5.59 10.94 5.78
N SER A 155 -6.33 10.63 4.72
CA SER A 155 -6.14 11.26 3.40
C SER A 155 -6.34 12.78 3.47
N ASP A 156 -7.36 13.22 4.17
CA ASP A 156 -7.68 14.64 4.32
C ASP A 156 -6.63 15.36 5.19
N GLU A 157 -6.22 14.75 6.29
CA GLU A 157 -5.23 15.32 7.24
C GLU A 157 -3.81 15.38 6.65
N LEU A 158 -3.34 14.28 6.06
CA LEU A 158 -1.97 14.15 5.55
C LEU A 158 -1.82 14.63 4.10
N ARG A 159 -2.90 15.01 3.43
CA ARG A 159 -2.90 15.42 2.00
C ARG A 159 -2.32 14.35 1.08
N TYR A 160 -2.44 13.08 1.47
CA TYR A 160 -2.11 11.93 0.64
C TYR A 160 -3.36 11.36 0.00
N SER A 161 -3.22 10.75 -1.19
CA SER A 161 -4.35 10.06 -1.81
C SER A 161 -4.76 8.82 -0.99
N VAL A 162 -6.05 8.49 -0.98
CA VAL A 162 -6.58 7.30 -0.31
C VAL A 162 -5.82 6.01 -0.70
N PRO A 163 -5.46 5.77 -1.98
CA PRO A 163 -4.61 4.63 -2.35
C PRO A 163 -3.23 4.64 -1.71
N THR A 164 -2.63 5.83 -1.48
CA THR A 164 -1.33 5.95 -0.82
C THR A 164 -1.43 5.59 0.66
N ILE A 165 -2.45 6.09 1.35
CA ILE A 165 -2.73 5.73 2.76
C ILE A 165 -3.01 4.23 2.89
N ASN A 166 -3.81 3.64 1.99
CA ASN A 166 -4.07 2.20 2.01
C ASN A 166 -2.80 1.36 1.84
N ARG A 167 -1.85 1.79 1.01
CA ARG A 167 -0.54 1.12 0.89
C ARG A 167 0.27 1.23 2.18
N ALA A 168 0.30 2.42 2.81
CA ALA A 168 0.94 2.61 4.10
C ALA A 168 0.31 1.71 5.19
N PHE A 169 -1.02 1.63 5.26
CA PHE A 169 -1.69 0.73 6.19
C PHE A 169 -1.38 -0.74 5.95
N LYS A 170 -1.29 -1.19 4.69
CA LYS A 170 -0.89 -2.56 4.37
C LYS A 170 0.52 -2.87 4.89
N GLU A 171 1.45 -1.94 4.71
CA GLU A 171 2.80 -2.08 5.23
C GLU A 171 2.82 -2.15 6.75
N LEU A 172 2.11 -1.26 7.44
CA LEU A 172 2.02 -1.26 8.90
C LEU A 172 1.32 -2.53 9.45
N CYS A 173 0.32 -3.06 8.74
CA CYS A 173 -0.29 -4.35 9.07
C CYS A 173 0.68 -5.52 8.86
N TYR A 174 1.45 -5.53 7.78
CA TYR A 174 2.48 -6.53 7.52
C TYR A 174 3.50 -6.60 8.66
N ARG A 175 3.90 -5.43 9.19
CA ARG A 175 4.81 -5.29 10.32
C ARG A 175 4.15 -5.53 11.68
N LYS A 176 2.85 -5.89 11.71
CA LYS A 176 2.07 -6.15 12.93
C LYS A 176 1.98 -4.94 13.86
N LEU A 177 1.96 -3.76 13.27
CA LEU A 177 1.80 -2.48 13.97
C LEU A 177 0.33 -2.04 13.97
N LEU A 178 -0.42 -2.34 12.90
CA LEU A 178 -1.84 -2.08 12.77
C LEU A 178 -2.63 -3.38 12.58
N TYR A 179 -3.84 -3.40 13.06
CA TYR A 179 -4.80 -4.49 12.90
C TYR A 179 -6.05 -3.98 12.19
N THR A 180 -6.58 -4.79 11.29
CA THR A 180 -7.79 -4.45 10.55
C THR A 180 -9.03 -4.81 11.35
N ILE A 181 -10.02 -3.88 11.41
CA ILE A 181 -11.34 -4.10 11.99
C ILE A 181 -12.39 -3.95 10.89
N GLY A 182 -13.34 -4.87 10.83
CA GLY A 182 -14.41 -4.87 9.83
C GLY A 182 -13.96 -5.32 8.44
N ASN A 183 -14.93 -5.49 7.55
CA ASN A 183 -14.75 -5.98 6.19
C ASN A 183 -15.35 -5.01 5.16
N GLY A 184 -14.84 -5.04 3.93
CA GLY A 184 -15.36 -4.27 2.80
C GLY A 184 -14.96 -2.80 2.76
N THR A 185 -15.86 -1.93 2.32
CA THR A 185 -15.62 -0.50 2.08
C THR A 185 -15.48 0.35 3.35
N ARG A 186 -15.87 -0.18 4.53
CA ARG A 186 -15.76 0.49 5.84
C ARG A 186 -14.61 -0.05 6.68
N LYS A 187 -13.52 -0.41 6.05
CA LYS A 187 -12.33 -0.94 6.69
C LYS A 187 -11.74 0.08 7.66
N GLN A 188 -11.59 -0.29 8.92
CA GLN A 188 -10.93 0.50 9.95
C GLN A 188 -9.65 -0.19 10.39
N TYR A 189 -8.73 0.57 10.96
CA TYR A 189 -7.44 0.11 11.44
C TYR A 189 -7.26 0.56 12.89
N ARG A 190 -6.71 -0.33 13.72
CA ARG A 190 -6.52 -0.10 15.16
C ARG A 190 -5.08 -0.37 15.58
N ILE A 191 -4.60 0.46 16.51
CA ILE A 191 -3.41 0.21 17.32
C ILE A 191 -3.90 -0.41 18.63
N GLU A 192 -3.43 -1.60 18.99
CA GLU A 192 -3.83 -2.27 20.23
C GLU A 192 -3.22 -1.61 21.47
N ASP A 193 -1.92 -1.33 21.40
CA ASP A 193 -1.16 -0.66 22.46
C ASP A 193 -0.18 0.33 21.81
N ILE A 194 -0.29 1.59 22.17
CA ILE A 194 0.48 2.66 21.56
C ILE A 194 1.97 2.62 21.98
N ARG A 195 2.28 2.08 23.16
CA ARG A 195 3.68 1.90 23.58
C ARG A 195 4.33 0.76 22.82
N VAL A 196 3.63 -0.35 22.66
CA VAL A 196 4.07 -1.49 21.85
C VAL A 196 4.21 -1.06 20.38
N TYR A 197 3.31 -0.23 19.89
CA TYR A 197 3.37 0.36 18.54
C TYR A 197 4.66 1.14 18.33
N TRP A 198 5.03 2.01 19.29
CA TRP A 198 6.29 2.74 19.26
C TRP A 198 7.50 1.79 19.32
N GLU A 199 7.58 0.94 20.33
CA GLU A 199 8.75 0.09 20.56
C GLU A 199 9.06 -0.83 19.36
N LYS A 200 8.04 -1.37 18.71
CA LYS A 200 8.19 -2.18 17.50
C LYS A 200 8.45 -1.35 16.25
N GLY A 201 7.84 -0.18 16.14
CA GLY A 201 7.90 0.63 14.94
C GLY A 201 9.17 1.47 14.81
N LYS A 202 9.78 1.89 15.94
CA LYS A 202 10.97 2.74 15.94
C LYS A 202 12.16 2.13 15.18
N GLU A 203 12.26 0.81 15.15
CA GLU A 203 13.32 0.09 14.44
C GLU A 203 13.25 0.28 12.92
N PHE A 204 12.05 0.47 12.37
CA PHE A 204 11.83 0.65 10.93
C PHE A 204 11.96 2.09 10.46
N LEU A 205 12.15 3.05 11.37
CA LEU A 205 12.34 4.47 11.02
C LEU A 205 13.63 4.66 10.22
N PHE A 206 13.56 5.49 9.20
CA PHE A 206 14.73 5.95 8.44
C PHE A 206 14.95 7.45 8.66
N ASP A 207 16.18 7.93 8.51
CA ASP A 207 16.49 9.36 8.50
C ASP A 207 15.71 10.07 7.38
N PRO A 208 14.82 11.02 7.72
CA PRO A 208 14.00 11.71 6.73
C PRO A 208 14.80 12.57 5.77
N VAL A 209 16.05 12.89 6.05
CA VAL A 209 16.90 13.75 5.22
C VAL A 209 17.24 13.05 3.91
N LYS A 210 16.85 13.66 2.80
CA LYS A 210 17.19 13.22 1.44
C LYS A 210 18.49 13.83 0.94
N SER A 211 18.68 15.12 1.23
CA SER A 211 19.87 15.88 0.82
C SER A 211 19.99 17.15 1.67
N ARG A 212 21.16 17.76 1.66
CA ARG A 212 21.46 19.01 2.36
C ARG A 212 21.82 20.11 1.37
N ARG A 213 21.52 21.35 1.72
CA ARG A 213 21.91 22.55 0.98
C ARG A 213 22.53 23.54 1.96
N TYR A 214 23.63 24.14 1.55
CA TYR A 214 24.25 25.25 2.27
C TYR A 214 23.59 26.53 1.79
N VAL A 215 23.17 27.37 2.74
CA VAL A 215 22.40 28.57 2.45
C VAL A 215 22.91 29.71 3.35
N LYS A 216 23.05 30.93 2.80
CA LYS A 216 23.42 32.12 3.58
C LYS A 216 22.45 32.33 4.73
N MET A 217 22.96 32.72 5.91
CA MET A 217 22.16 32.87 7.14
C MET A 217 20.93 33.77 6.96
N ASN A 218 21.01 34.77 6.07
CA ASN A 218 19.93 35.74 5.82
C ASN A 218 18.87 35.30 4.78
N PHE A 219 18.73 34.01 4.49
CA PHE A 219 17.83 33.50 3.45
C PHE A 219 16.32 33.56 3.77
N GLY A 220 15.93 34.02 4.94
CA GLY A 220 14.51 34.10 5.33
C GLY A 220 13.92 32.75 5.75
N HIS A 221 14.27 32.27 6.92
CA HIS A 221 13.97 30.92 7.43
C HIS A 221 12.58 30.72 8.04
N SER A 222 11.67 31.69 7.99
CA SER A 222 10.33 31.61 8.62
C SER A 222 9.44 30.47 8.12
N LYS A 223 9.69 29.95 6.92
CA LYS A 223 8.96 28.82 6.34
C LYS A 223 9.56 27.45 6.68
N PHE A 224 10.70 27.42 7.35
CA PHE A 224 11.49 26.24 7.65
C PHE A 224 11.37 25.90 9.13
N GLN A 225 11.50 24.63 9.48
CA GLN A 225 11.51 24.19 10.87
C GLN A 225 12.93 23.87 11.31
N MET A 226 13.26 24.20 12.54
CA MET A 226 14.55 23.82 13.13
C MET A 226 14.66 22.30 13.17
N SER A 227 15.80 21.76 12.83
CA SER A 227 16.09 20.32 12.78
C SER A 227 17.47 20.02 13.34
N ASN A 228 17.82 18.75 13.39
CA ASN A 228 19.14 18.27 13.79
C ASN A 228 19.59 18.86 15.14
N ASP A 229 20.89 19.18 15.30
CA ASP A 229 21.48 19.74 16.53
C ASP A 229 20.78 21.00 17.02
N LEU A 230 20.30 21.84 16.10
CA LEU A 230 19.59 23.07 16.47
C LEU A 230 18.26 22.75 17.17
N ALA A 231 17.50 21.79 16.66
CA ALA A 231 16.26 21.39 17.31
C ALA A 231 16.53 20.65 18.63
N LEU A 232 17.47 19.71 18.62
CA LEU A 232 17.81 18.93 19.80
C LEU A 232 18.28 19.83 20.96
N SER A 233 19.17 20.79 20.70
CA SER A 233 19.66 21.72 21.73
C SER A 233 18.61 22.70 22.27
N ARG A 234 17.51 22.89 21.58
CA ARG A 234 16.38 23.71 22.04
C ARG A 234 15.32 22.93 22.79
N LEU A 235 15.28 21.63 22.59
CA LEU A 235 14.29 20.72 23.19
C LEU A 235 14.89 19.88 24.33
N SER A 236 16.21 19.95 24.57
CA SER A 236 16.92 19.21 25.58
C SER A 236 18.02 20.03 26.25
N ASP A 237 18.70 19.46 27.24
CA ASP A 237 19.82 20.08 27.95
C ASP A 237 21.16 19.96 27.20
N LEU A 238 21.18 19.39 26.00
CA LEU A 238 22.40 19.28 25.22
C LEU A 238 22.79 20.61 24.58
N SER A 239 24.09 20.91 24.61
CA SER A 239 24.63 22.08 23.91
C SER A 239 24.56 21.85 22.40
N GLY A 240 24.02 22.80 21.66
CA GLY A 240 23.99 22.78 20.20
C GLY A 240 25.36 22.97 19.55
N GLY A 241 25.50 22.52 18.33
CA GLY A 241 26.62 22.84 17.46
C GLY A 241 26.58 24.29 16.97
N ASN A 242 27.66 24.73 16.33
CA ASN A 242 27.80 26.12 15.81
C ASN A 242 26.98 26.34 14.50
N ILE A 243 26.47 25.29 13.89
CA ILE A 243 25.77 25.35 12.61
C ILE A 243 24.26 25.24 12.85
N CYS A 244 23.50 26.17 12.27
CA CYS A 244 22.05 26.09 12.30
C CYS A 244 21.51 25.15 11.24
N PHE A 245 20.62 24.24 11.64
CA PHE A 245 19.95 23.30 10.76
C PHE A 245 18.46 23.58 10.67
N TYR A 246 17.95 23.58 9.45
CA TYR A 246 16.54 23.77 9.16
C TYR A 246 16.04 22.70 8.21
N ALA A 247 14.83 22.18 8.42
CA ALA A 247 14.18 21.20 7.56
C ALA A 247 13.03 21.80 6.77
N ALA A 248 12.85 21.33 5.55
CA ALA A 248 11.69 21.64 4.73
C ALA A 248 11.48 20.60 3.63
N SER A 249 10.29 20.63 3.00
CA SER A 249 10.02 19.85 1.81
C SER A 249 10.85 20.30 0.61
N ALA A 250 11.06 19.41 -0.35
CA ALA A 250 11.74 19.76 -1.60
C ALA A 250 11.06 20.91 -2.35
N GLN A 251 9.74 21.07 -2.21
CA GLN A 251 8.98 22.15 -2.83
C GLN A 251 9.28 23.49 -2.17
N THR A 252 9.37 23.52 -0.83
CA THR A 252 9.72 24.74 -0.07
C THR A 252 11.16 25.17 -0.36
N VAL A 253 12.10 24.21 -0.41
CA VAL A 253 13.52 24.49 -0.70
C VAL A 253 13.72 25.08 -2.09
N LYS A 254 12.94 24.70 -3.09
CA LYS A 254 12.98 25.29 -4.44
C LYS A 254 12.57 26.78 -4.47
N GLN A 255 11.93 27.28 -3.42
CA GLN A 255 11.54 28.69 -3.31
C GLN A 255 12.65 29.59 -2.73
N ILE A 256 13.77 29.00 -2.30
CA ILE A 256 14.93 29.78 -1.86
C ILE A 256 15.51 30.49 -3.10
N ASP A 257 15.76 31.78 -2.95
CA ASP A 257 16.41 32.56 -4.01
C ASP A 257 17.80 31.96 -4.29
N PRO A 258 18.13 31.67 -5.55
CA PRO A 258 19.42 31.08 -5.95
C PRO A 258 20.64 31.86 -5.43
N GLN A 259 20.56 33.17 -5.24
CA GLN A 259 21.65 34.00 -4.69
C GLN A 259 22.01 33.68 -3.23
N HIS A 260 21.12 32.99 -2.49
CA HIS A 260 21.37 32.53 -1.13
C HIS A 260 21.95 31.13 -1.06
N ILE A 261 21.90 30.34 -2.15
CA ILE A 261 22.42 28.99 -2.19
C ILE A 261 23.94 29.05 -2.37
N LEU A 262 24.68 28.39 -1.47
CA LEU A 262 26.12 28.29 -1.50
C LEU A 262 26.59 26.98 -2.08
N ASN A 263 27.69 27.00 -2.84
CA ASN A 263 28.41 25.79 -3.21
C ASN A 263 29.33 25.36 -2.04
N GLU A 264 29.74 24.10 -2.04
CA GLU A 264 30.61 23.55 -0.98
C GLU A 264 31.92 24.33 -0.80
N TYR A 265 32.41 24.98 -1.83
CA TYR A 265 33.64 25.80 -1.79
C TYR A 265 33.43 27.23 -1.22
N ASP A 266 32.22 27.76 -1.33
CA ASP A 266 31.88 29.12 -0.88
C ASP A 266 31.46 29.19 0.60
N VAL A 267 31.28 27.99 1.24
CA VAL A 267 30.79 27.86 2.62
C VAL A 267 31.73 28.55 3.64
N PHE A 268 33.05 28.53 3.37
CA PHE A 268 34.07 29.11 4.30
C PHE A 268 34.11 30.63 4.31
N ASP A 269 33.58 31.28 3.28
CA ASP A 269 33.61 32.75 3.12
C ASP A 269 32.34 33.44 3.60
N HIS A 270 31.36 32.69 4.09
CA HIS A 270 30.04 33.22 4.48
C HIS A 270 29.51 32.61 5.76
N ASP A 271 28.75 33.37 6.53
CA ASP A 271 27.87 32.82 7.57
C ASP A 271 26.75 32.01 6.91
N TYR A 272 26.67 30.76 7.23
CA TYR A 272 25.75 29.85 6.61
C TYR A 272 24.93 28.98 7.61
N CYS A 273 23.84 28.45 7.12
CA CYS A 273 23.09 27.39 7.75
C CYS A 273 22.92 26.21 6.77
N VAL A 274 22.51 25.07 7.29
CA VAL A 274 22.22 23.88 6.51
C VAL A 274 20.71 23.70 6.41
N VAL A 275 20.19 23.63 5.19
CA VAL A 275 18.80 23.30 4.93
C VAL A 275 18.73 21.82 4.53
N GLU A 276 18.09 21.02 5.36
CA GLU A 276 17.83 19.61 5.16
C GLU A 276 16.54 19.45 4.35
N VAL A 277 16.68 18.86 3.15
CA VAL A 277 15.56 18.52 2.28
C VAL A 277 14.99 17.19 2.74
N PHE A 278 13.81 17.17 3.32
CA PHE A 278 13.17 15.95 3.78
C PHE A 278 12.49 15.20 2.63
N ARG A 279 12.31 13.89 2.79
CA ARG A 279 11.59 13.00 1.87
C ARG A 279 10.07 13.26 1.89
N TYR A 280 9.57 13.93 2.91
CA TYR A 280 8.19 14.37 3.10
C TYR A 280 8.17 15.80 3.63
N ASP A 281 7.02 16.43 3.64
CA ASP A 281 6.89 17.76 4.24
C ASP A 281 6.86 17.62 5.78
N PRO A 282 7.86 18.14 6.52
CA PRO A 282 7.88 18.03 7.97
C PRO A 282 6.68 18.72 8.64
N LYS A 283 6.04 19.67 7.98
CA LYS A 283 4.81 20.34 8.45
C LYS A 283 3.60 19.42 8.50
N LEU A 284 3.65 18.24 7.90
CA LEU A 284 2.60 17.21 8.05
C LEU A 284 2.54 16.63 9.48
N LEU A 285 3.66 16.67 10.20
CA LEU A 285 3.81 16.08 11.52
C LEU A 285 3.90 17.09 12.66
N SER A 286 4.32 18.31 12.37
CA SER A 286 4.44 19.37 13.36
C SER A 286 4.13 20.75 12.76
N ASN A 287 3.32 21.53 13.46
CA ASN A 287 3.07 22.94 13.12
C ASN A 287 3.96 23.89 13.94
N SER A 288 4.87 23.37 14.75
CA SER A 288 5.78 24.17 15.58
C SER A 288 6.96 24.73 14.78
N HIS A 289 7.82 25.49 15.45
CA HIS A 289 9.09 25.94 14.88
C HIS A 289 10.13 24.82 14.72
N TYR A 290 9.85 23.65 15.30
CA TYR A 290 10.72 22.46 15.27
C TYR A 290 10.06 21.35 14.48
N ILE A 291 10.89 20.48 13.91
CA ILE A 291 10.40 19.20 13.40
C ILE A 291 9.81 18.38 14.55
N ASP A 292 8.95 17.43 14.23
CA ASP A 292 8.38 16.53 15.23
C ASP A 292 9.47 15.64 15.88
N VAL A 293 9.19 15.18 17.10
CA VAL A 293 10.15 14.41 17.91
C VAL A 293 10.49 13.05 17.28
N ILE A 294 9.60 12.46 16.49
CA ILE A 294 9.85 11.16 15.85
C ILE A 294 10.81 11.34 14.67
N SER A 295 10.62 12.39 13.87
CA SER A 295 11.58 12.76 12.82
C SER A 295 12.95 13.11 13.42
N LEU A 296 12.98 13.80 14.56
CA LEU A 296 14.22 14.12 15.28
C LEU A 296 14.88 12.84 15.81
N TYR A 297 14.10 11.92 16.40
CA TYR A 297 14.59 10.60 16.83
C TYR A 297 15.21 9.84 15.65
N ALA A 298 14.54 9.83 14.50
CA ALA A 298 15.04 9.13 13.32
C ALA A 298 16.37 9.68 12.77
N GLN A 299 16.68 10.97 13.04
CA GLN A 299 17.97 11.56 12.70
C GLN A 299 19.09 11.11 13.66
N PHE A 300 18.77 10.84 14.94
CA PHE A 300 19.75 10.63 15.99
C PHE A 300 19.80 9.18 16.56
N LYS A 301 18.86 8.30 16.21
CA LYS A 301 18.79 6.95 16.79
C LYS A 301 20.08 6.13 16.63
N ASP A 302 20.83 6.38 15.55
CA ASP A 302 22.10 5.70 15.24
C ASP A 302 23.32 6.63 15.46
N HIS A 303 23.16 7.69 16.28
CA HIS A 303 24.25 8.64 16.55
C HIS A 303 25.38 7.96 17.33
N ARG A 304 26.64 8.34 17.04
CA ARG A 304 27.82 7.71 17.67
C ARG A 304 28.02 8.03 19.15
N ASP A 305 27.53 9.19 19.60
CA ASP A 305 27.63 9.61 21.02
C ASP A 305 26.40 9.06 21.77
N GLU A 306 26.63 8.17 22.74
CA GLU A 306 25.60 7.56 23.58
C GLU A 306 24.79 8.61 24.37
N ARG A 307 25.38 9.73 24.77
CA ARG A 307 24.65 10.81 25.46
C ARG A 307 23.54 11.40 24.58
N VAL A 308 23.82 11.55 23.29
CA VAL A 308 22.81 12.01 22.31
C VAL A 308 21.70 10.98 22.15
N GLN A 309 22.05 9.68 22.09
CA GLN A 309 21.04 8.62 22.02
C GLN A 309 20.14 8.59 23.27
N ILE A 310 20.72 8.65 24.45
CA ILE A 310 20.00 8.67 25.73
C ILE A 310 19.06 9.87 25.77
N GLU A 311 19.55 11.05 25.39
CA GLU A 311 18.77 12.28 25.45
C GLU A 311 17.60 12.28 24.47
N ILE A 312 17.82 11.81 23.23
CA ILE A 312 16.72 11.74 22.26
C ILE A 312 15.67 10.70 22.67
N GLU A 313 16.07 9.59 23.29
CA GLU A 313 15.12 8.61 23.85
C GLU A 313 14.34 9.20 25.05
N SER A 314 15.00 9.97 25.90
CA SER A 314 14.34 10.66 27.01
C SER A 314 13.31 11.68 26.51
N LEU A 315 13.69 12.50 25.54
CA LEU A 315 12.83 13.49 24.89
C LEU A 315 11.60 12.85 24.25
N VAL A 316 11.78 11.71 23.56
CA VAL A 316 10.65 10.94 22.98
C VAL A 316 9.71 10.45 24.07
N LYS A 317 10.25 9.93 25.19
CA LYS A 317 9.42 9.46 26.31
C LYS A 317 8.65 10.62 26.94
N GLU A 318 9.26 11.75 27.16
CA GLU A 318 8.62 12.94 27.74
C GLU A 318 7.47 13.48 26.87
N ILE A 319 7.67 13.55 25.55
CA ILE A 319 6.68 14.12 24.63
C ILE A 319 5.54 13.13 24.34
N LEU A 320 5.85 11.84 24.25
CA LEU A 320 4.86 10.82 23.85
C LEU A 320 4.08 10.23 25.05
N TRP A 321 4.62 10.26 26.28
CA TRP A 321 4.03 9.61 27.46
C TRP A 321 3.79 10.55 28.62
#